data_da2c4b0c02bc4c54c6aefcfd5ab072e8
#
_entry.id   da2c4b0c02bc4c54c6aefcfd5ab072e8
#
_cell.length_a   1.000
_cell.length_b   1.000
_cell.length_c   1.000
_cell.angle_alpha   90.00
_cell.angle_beta   90.00
_cell.angle_gamma   90.00
#
_symmetry.space_group_name_H-M   'P 1'
#
loop_
_entity.id
_entity.type
_entity.pdbx_description
1 polymer ?
#
loop_
_entity_poly.entity_id
_entity_poly.type
_entity_poly.pdbx_seq_one_letter_code
_entity_poly.pdbx_strand_id
1 'polypeptide(L)'
;MCGFVGLFDIRRKSDALRGQVLKMSKQIRHRGPDWSGVYCGERAILSHERLSIVDPQSGGQPLFSCDGKQVLAVNGEIYNHQEIRAELAGEYDFRTGSDCEVILPLYRKLGVGLLEKISGIFAFALYDIEKDEYLIARDPVGVIPLYIGWDRDEQFYVASEQKALEGVCSTIRPFLPGHYWSSREGKMVRWYKRDWFEYDAVKDNGADIPTLRKALESAVKRQLMSDVPYGVLLSGGLDSSIISAVAKKYADRRVESNDRDRAWWPQLHSFAIGLKGAPDLAAARKVADHIGTVHHEIN
;
A
#
# COMPACT_ATOMS: atom_id res chain seq x y z
N MET A 1 -2.48 -6.04 -5.79
CA MET A 1 -1.86 -4.78 -5.31
C MET A 1 -1.70 -3.85 -6.49
N CYS A 2 -2.07 -2.58 -6.29
CA CYS A 2 -1.99 -1.52 -7.30
C CYS A 2 -0.58 -1.28 -7.83
N GLY A 3 -0.44 -0.35 -8.76
CA GLY A 3 0.83 0.16 -9.23
C GLY A 3 0.68 1.59 -9.73
N PHE A 4 1.74 2.38 -9.63
CA PHE A 4 1.74 3.73 -10.17
C PHE A 4 3.09 4.10 -10.79
N VAL A 5 3.04 5.11 -11.64
CA VAL A 5 4.20 5.80 -12.21
C VAL A 5 4.00 7.30 -11.99
N GLY A 6 5.02 7.96 -11.50
CA GLY A 6 5.08 9.42 -11.37
C GLY A 6 6.26 10.00 -12.14
N LEU A 7 6.07 11.17 -12.71
CA LEU A 7 7.09 11.99 -13.33
C LEU A 7 6.97 13.40 -12.75
N PHE A 8 8.08 13.94 -12.30
CA PHE A 8 8.20 15.26 -11.67
C PHE A 8 9.33 16.07 -12.28
N ASP A 9 9.43 17.31 -11.88
CA ASP A 9 10.46 18.26 -12.37
C ASP A 9 10.46 18.39 -13.91
N ILE A 10 9.25 18.38 -14.50
CA ILE A 10 9.07 18.43 -15.95
C ILE A 10 9.60 19.76 -16.48
N ARG A 11 10.57 19.68 -17.41
CA ARG A 11 11.20 20.83 -18.08
C ARG A 11 10.73 21.00 -19.53
N ARG A 12 9.97 20.02 -20.07
CA ARG A 12 9.41 20.00 -21.42
C ARG A 12 7.89 20.18 -21.36
N LYS A 13 7.23 20.31 -22.52
CA LYS A 13 5.77 20.26 -22.55
C LYS A 13 5.27 18.90 -22.06
N SER A 14 4.44 18.88 -21.05
CA SER A 14 3.93 17.66 -20.42
C SER A 14 3.14 16.74 -21.38
N ASP A 15 2.44 17.32 -22.38
CA ASP A 15 1.71 16.56 -23.38
C ASP A 15 2.62 15.60 -24.17
N ALA A 16 3.88 15.99 -24.46
CA ALA A 16 4.84 15.13 -25.13
C ALA A 16 5.28 13.94 -24.25
N LEU A 17 5.26 14.09 -22.93
CA LEU A 17 5.68 13.08 -21.96
C LEU A 17 4.54 12.16 -21.52
N ARG A 18 3.28 12.60 -21.66
CA ARG A 18 2.09 11.82 -21.30
C ARG A 18 2.09 10.44 -21.96
N GLY A 19 2.40 10.37 -23.26
CA GLY A 19 2.45 9.11 -24.01
C GLY A 19 3.54 8.16 -23.47
N GLN A 20 4.67 8.68 -23.03
CA GLN A 20 5.74 7.91 -22.40
C GLN A 20 5.29 7.35 -21.04
N VAL A 21 4.74 8.17 -20.15
CA VAL A 21 4.25 7.73 -18.84
C VAL A 21 3.16 6.66 -18.97
N LEU A 22 2.25 6.79 -19.95
CA LEU A 22 1.24 5.77 -20.23
C LEU A 22 1.85 4.44 -20.71
N LYS A 23 2.94 4.48 -21.50
CA LYS A 23 3.66 3.25 -21.88
C LYS A 23 4.33 2.59 -20.68
N MET A 24 4.91 3.38 -19.78
CA MET A 24 5.49 2.90 -18.51
C MET A 24 4.40 2.27 -17.61
N SER A 25 3.25 2.93 -17.48
CA SER A 25 2.10 2.42 -16.71
C SER A 25 1.60 1.07 -17.24
N LYS A 26 1.51 0.90 -18.56
CA LYS A 26 1.12 -0.38 -19.18
C LYS A 26 2.01 -1.55 -18.77
N GLN A 27 3.29 -1.33 -18.48
CA GLN A 27 4.20 -2.39 -18.04
C GLN A 27 3.84 -2.95 -16.66
N ILE A 28 3.13 -2.17 -15.84
CA ILE A 28 2.68 -2.55 -14.50
C ILE A 28 1.17 -2.82 -14.41
N ARG A 29 0.47 -2.91 -15.56
CA ARG A 29 -0.99 -3.17 -15.64
C ARG A 29 -1.43 -4.45 -14.91
N HIS A 30 -0.59 -5.48 -14.88
CA HIS A 30 -0.85 -6.73 -14.18
C HIS A 30 -1.04 -6.56 -12.67
N ARG A 31 -0.54 -5.46 -12.09
CA ARG A 31 -0.73 -5.13 -10.67
C ARG A 31 -2.13 -4.62 -10.35
N GLY A 32 -2.74 -3.94 -11.30
CA GLY A 32 -4.04 -3.29 -11.11
C GLY A 32 -4.88 -3.34 -12.37
N PRO A 33 -5.53 -4.50 -12.64
CA PRO A 33 -6.27 -4.71 -13.89
C PRO A 33 -7.62 -4.01 -13.95
N ASP A 34 -8.16 -3.54 -12.81
CA ASP A 34 -9.54 -3.08 -12.71
C ASP A 34 -9.74 -1.68 -13.29
N TRP A 35 -8.79 -0.78 -13.05
CA TRP A 35 -8.90 0.61 -13.49
C TRP A 35 -7.54 1.22 -13.79
N SER A 36 -7.50 2.14 -14.75
CA SER A 36 -6.34 3.02 -15.00
C SER A 36 -6.77 4.48 -14.94
N GLY A 37 -5.99 5.29 -14.24
CA GLY A 37 -6.17 6.73 -14.18
C GLY A 37 -4.87 7.47 -14.43
N VAL A 38 -4.99 8.72 -14.90
CA VAL A 38 -3.85 9.59 -15.15
C VAL A 38 -4.20 11.03 -14.81
N TYR A 39 -3.31 11.68 -14.07
CA TYR A 39 -3.21 13.12 -13.95
C TYR A 39 -2.08 13.61 -14.84
N CYS A 40 -2.32 14.65 -15.60
CA CYS A 40 -1.32 15.28 -16.45
C CYS A 40 -1.36 16.80 -16.23
N GLY A 41 -0.45 17.29 -15.40
CA GLY A 41 -0.23 18.70 -15.14
C GLY A 41 1.01 19.23 -15.88
N GLU A 42 1.32 20.50 -15.74
CA GLU A 42 2.46 21.13 -16.41
C GLU A 42 3.80 20.62 -15.87
N ARG A 43 3.88 20.36 -14.57
CA ARG A 43 5.12 20.04 -13.84
C ARG A 43 5.18 18.61 -13.32
N ALA A 44 4.05 17.89 -13.31
CA ALA A 44 3.96 16.50 -12.86
C ALA A 44 2.95 15.70 -13.67
N ILE A 45 3.24 14.41 -13.84
CA ILE A 45 2.31 13.41 -14.39
C ILE A 45 2.27 12.24 -13.40
N LEU A 46 1.07 11.83 -13.01
CA LEU A 46 0.84 10.64 -12.17
C LEU A 46 -0.09 9.69 -12.91
N SER A 47 0.32 8.44 -13.07
CA SER A 47 -0.51 7.37 -13.63
C SER A 47 -0.66 6.24 -12.64
N HIS A 48 -1.85 5.67 -12.55
CA HIS A 48 -2.17 4.63 -11.58
C HIS A 48 -2.91 3.46 -12.24
N GLU A 49 -2.49 2.23 -11.90
CA GLU A 49 -3.16 0.98 -12.24
C GLU A 49 -3.75 0.38 -10.97
N ARG A 50 -5.08 0.31 -10.90
CA ARG A 50 -5.81 -0.02 -9.68
C ARG A 50 -6.22 -1.48 -9.61
N LEU A 51 -5.97 -2.11 -8.47
CA LEU A 51 -6.68 -3.28 -7.96
C LEU A 51 -7.63 -2.79 -6.85
N SER A 52 -8.93 -2.94 -7.07
CA SER A 52 -9.96 -2.36 -6.20
C SER A 52 -10.22 -3.27 -5.01
N ILE A 53 -9.77 -2.89 -3.81
CA ILE A 53 -9.92 -3.64 -2.56
C ILE A 53 -10.86 -2.90 -1.61
N VAL A 54 -10.58 -1.62 -1.33
CA VAL A 54 -11.42 -0.72 -0.54
C VAL A 54 -12.08 0.28 -1.47
N ASP A 55 -13.37 0.50 -1.29
CA ASP A 55 -14.21 1.37 -2.11
C ASP A 55 -14.09 1.10 -3.63
N PRO A 56 -14.51 -0.06 -4.13
CA PRO A 56 -14.41 -0.38 -5.55
C PRO A 56 -15.10 0.62 -6.47
N GLN A 57 -16.12 1.32 -5.98
CA GLN A 57 -16.99 2.17 -6.80
C GLN A 57 -16.46 3.59 -6.97
N SER A 58 -16.00 4.26 -5.90
CA SER A 58 -15.64 5.68 -5.95
C SER A 58 -14.13 5.96 -5.76
N GLY A 59 -13.36 5.00 -5.28
CA GLY A 59 -11.92 5.15 -4.97
C GLY A 59 -10.99 5.17 -6.19
N GLY A 60 -11.42 5.67 -7.35
CA GLY A 60 -10.58 5.81 -8.54
C GLY A 60 -9.34 6.67 -8.29
N GLN A 61 -8.16 6.20 -8.73
CA GLN A 61 -6.89 6.92 -8.56
C GLN A 61 -6.32 7.41 -9.90
N PRO A 62 -5.54 8.49 -9.92
CA PRO A 62 -5.09 9.31 -8.78
C PRO A 62 -6.23 10.02 -8.04
N LEU A 63 -6.12 10.09 -6.70
CA LEU A 63 -7.07 10.80 -5.84
C LEU A 63 -6.78 12.30 -5.84
N PHE A 64 -7.83 13.11 -5.67
CA PHE A 64 -7.72 14.57 -5.57
C PHE A 64 -8.24 15.05 -4.21
N SER A 65 -7.60 16.09 -3.66
CA SER A 65 -8.15 16.80 -2.50
C SER A 65 -9.50 17.44 -2.85
N CYS A 66 -10.30 17.75 -1.81
CA CYS A 66 -11.62 18.37 -2.00
C CYS A 66 -11.59 19.69 -2.77
N ASP A 67 -10.49 20.45 -2.69
CA ASP A 67 -10.26 21.70 -3.43
C ASP A 67 -9.54 21.49 -4.79
N GLY A 68 -9.15 20.25 -5.11
CA GLY A 68 -8.47 19.90 -6.35
C GLY A 68 -7.00 20.33 -6.42
N LYS A 69 -6.42 20.83 -5.32
CA LYS A 69 -5.03 21.36 -5.29
C LYS A 69 -3.95 20.31 -5.06
N GLN A 70 -4.34 19.12 -4.62
CA GLN A 70 -3.42 18.02 -4.37
C GLN A 70 -3.84 16.78 -5.15
N VAL A 71 -2.87 16.05 -5.67
CA VAL A 71 -3.05 14.81 -6.42
C VAL A 71 -2.21 13.71 -5.79
N LEU A 72 -2.79 12.53 -5.62
CA LEU A 72 -2.19 11.42 -4.90
C LEU A 72 -2.33 10.11 -5.66
N ALA A 73 -1.23 9.42 -5.89
CA ALA A 73 -1.20 8.04 -6.36
C ALA A 73 -0.62 7.14 -5.26
N VAL A 74 -1.37 6.12 -4.85
CA VAL A 74 -0.99 5.20 -3.76
C VAL A 74 -1.09 3.76 -4.23
N ASN A 75 -0.08 2.97 -3.91
CA ASN A 75 -0.15 1.52 -3.89
C ASN A 75 -0.03 1.08 -2.43
N GLY A 76 -1.10 0.56 -1.85
CA GLY A 76 -1.12 0.13 -0.45
C GLY A 76 -2.48 0.30 0.21
N GLU A 77 -2.49 0.08 1.53
CA GLU A 77 -3.67 0.13 2.39
C GLU A 77 -3.34 0.89 3.68
N ILE A 78 -4.22 1.80 4.10
CA ILE A 78 -4.08 2.57 5.34
C ILE A 78 -5.07 2.02 6.38
N TYR A 79 -4.59 1.21 7.29
CA TYR A 79 -5.42 0.41 8.19
C TYR A 79 -6.19 1.23 9.24
N ASN A 80 -5.67 2.39 9.64
CA ASN A 80 -6.30 3.26 10.62
C ASN A 80 -7.09 4.43 9.99
N HIS A 81 -7.51 4.29 8.73
CA HIS A 81 -8.18 5.37 8.00
C HIS A 81 -9.50 5.80 8.64
N GLN A 82 -10.26 4.88 9.27
CA GLN A 82 -11.51 5.20 9.92
C GLN A 82 -11.33 6.12 11.13
N GLU A 83 -10.28 5.86 11.94
CA GLU A 83 -9.91 6.69 13.07
C GLU A 83 -9.52 8.09 12.60
N ILE A 84 -8.70 8.18 11.55
CA ILE A 84 -8.27 9.44 10.96
C ILE A 84 -9.46 10.20 10.36
N ARG A 85 -10.40 9.52 9.69
CA ARG A 85 -11.63 10.14 9.17
C ARG A 85 -12.47 10.72 10.29
N ALA A 86 -12.59 10.02 11.43
CA ALA A 86 -13.31 10.50 12.59
C ALA A 86 -12.63 11.73 13.22
N GLU A 87 -11.28 11.75 13.31
CA GLU A 87 -10.51 12.90 13.80
C GLU A 87 -10.66 14.15 12.92
N LEU A 88 -10.85 13.95 11.60
CA LEU A 88 -10.96 15.02 10.61
C LEU A 88 -12.41 15.36 10.26
N ALA A 89 -13.39 14.78 10.96
CA ALA A 89 -14.81 15.06 10.72
C ALA A 89 -15.11 16.55 10.94
N GLY A 90 -15.71 17.20 9.93
CA GLY A 90 -15.98 18.64 9.92
C GLY A 90 -14.81 19.54 9.52
N GLU A 91 -13.58 18.99 9.39
CA GLU A 91 -12.42 19.73 8.88
C GLU A 91 -12.14 19.45 7.39
N TYR A 92 -12.55 18.27 6.91
CA TYR A 92 -12.32 17.84 5.53
C TYR A 92 -13.50 17.06 4.95
N ASP A 93 -13.90 17.41 3.74
CA ASP A 93 -14.96 16.72 2.98
C ASP A 93 -14.37 15.59 2.14
N PHE A 94 -14.45 14.37 2.65
CA PHE A 94 -14.00 13.18 1.93
C PHE A 94 -14.88 12.91 0.70
N ARG A 95 -14.25 12.75 -0.46
CA ARG A 95 -14.94 12.51 -1.75
C ARG A 95 -15.18 11.05 -2.07
N THR A 96 -14.39 10.17 -1.45
CA THR A 96 -14.42 8.72 -1.69
C THR A 96 -14.46 7.95 -0.38
N GLY A 97 -14.78 6.66 -0.45
CA GLY A 97 -14.63 5.73 0.67
C GLY A 97 -13.21 5.16 0.77
N SER A 98 -12.29 5.50 -0.16
CA SER A 98 -10.92 4.98 -0.16
C SER A 98 -10.19 5.29 1.14
N ASP A 99 -9.57 4.27 1.71
CA ASP A 99 -8.71 4.38 2.88
C ASP A 99 -7.52 5.33 2.66
N CYS A 100 -7.01 5.38 1.43
CA CYS A 100 -5.85 6.18 1.05
C CYS A 100 -6.15 7.69 0.97
N GLU A 101 -7.41 8.12 0.86
CA GLU A 101 -7.75 9.53 0.77
C GLU A 101 -7.32 10.34 2.00
N VAL A 102 -7.22 9.69 3.17
CA VAL A 102 -6.80 10.35 4.42
C VAL A 102 -5.40 10.97 4.35
N ILE A 103 -4.57 10.53 3.41
CA ILE A 103 -3.22 11.08 3.18
C ILE A 103 -3.31 12.55 2.76
N LEU A 104 -4.29 12.93 1.94
CA LEU A 104 -4.46 14.29 1.44
C LEU A 104 -4.69 15.33 2.55
N PRO A 105 -5.72 15.20 3.41
CA PRO A 105 -5.92 16.14 4.51
C PRO A 105 -4.81 16.09 5.56
N LEU A 106 -4.22 14.92 5.81
CA LEU A 106 -3.08 14.82 6.73
C LEU A 106 -1.86 15.54 6.20
N TYR A 107 -1.55 15.45 4.90
CA TYR A 107 -0.45 16.20 4.29
C TYR A 107 -0.68 17.71 4.42
N ARG A 108 -1.88 18.17 4.17
CA ARG A 108 -2.25 19.59 4.32
C ARG A 108 -2.03 20.11 5.75
N LYS A 109 -2.38 19.28 6.75
CA LYS A 109 -2.31 19.63 8.17
C LYS A 109 -0.90 19.50 8.78
N LEU A 110 -0.16 18.45 8.37
CA LEU A 110 1.07 18.02 9.05
C LEU A 110 2.32 17.99 8.15
N GLY A 111 2.16 18.18 6.83
CA GLY A 111 3.25 17.96 5.88
C GLY A 111 3.80 16.54 6.00
N VAL A 112 5.12 16.38 6.08
CA VAL A 112 5.77 15.05 6.24
C VAL A 112 5.42 14.35 7.56
N GLY A 113 4.96 15.09 8.58
CA GLY A 113 4.51 14.55 9.86
C GLY A 113 3.32 13.59 9.73
N LEU A 114 2.60 13.58 8.59
CA LEU A 114 1.56 12.60 8.30
C LEU A 114 2.05 11.16 8.44
N LEU A 115 3.33 10.89 8.13
CA LEU A 115 3.93 9.55 8.13
C LEU A 115 3.94 8.89 9.52
N GLU A 116 3.97 9.69 10.58
CA GLU A 116 3.87 9.19 11.97
C GLU A 116 2.40 8.90 12.39
N LYS A 117 1.44 9.38 11.61
CA LYS A 117 0.00 9.21 11.90
C LYS A 117 -0.61 8.03 11.18
N ILE A 118 -0.15 7.69 9.99
CA ILE A 118 -0.71 6.59 9.20
C ILE A 118 -0.12 5.25 9.62
N SER A 119 -0.97 4.24 9.71
CA SER A 119 -0.60 2.84 9.94
C SER A 119 -1.05 2.00 8.75
N GLY A 120 -0.10 1.39 8.05
CA GLY A 120 -0.42 0.64 6.83
C GLY A 120 0.81 0.09 6.12
N ILE A 121 0.55 -0.55 5.00
CA ILE A 121 1.55 -0.89 3.98
C ILE A 121 1.32 0.05 2.80
N PHE A 122 2.31 0.80 2.40
CA PHE A 122 2.12 1.81 1.35
C PHE A 122 3.41 2.22 0.65
N ALA A 123 3.23 2.61 -0.59
CA ALA A 123 4.10 3.51 -1.32
C ALA A 123 3.21 4.53 -2.03
N PHE A 124 3.53 5.80 -1.91
CA PHE A 124 2.74 6.85 -2.55
C PHE A 124 3.59 7.96 -3.14
N ALA A 125 2.98 8.66 -4.09
CA ALA A 125 3.46 9.93 -4.62
C ALA A 125 2.33 10.95 -4.55
N LEU A 126 2.55 12.03 -3.83
CA LEU A 126 1.65 13.18 -3.68
C LEU A 126 2.26 14.38 -4.37
N TYR A 127 1.46 15.10 -5.14
CA TYR A 127 1.83 16.37 -5.78
C TYR A 127 0.91 17.49 -5.33
N ASP A 128 1.49 18.56 -4.79
CA ASP A 128 0.81 19.81 -4.43
C ASP A 128 0.93 20.77 -5.61
N ILE A 129 -0.18 20.94 -6.34
CA ILE A 129 -0.24 21.73 -7.57
C ILE A 129 0.04 23.21 -7.31
N GLU A 130 -0.45 23.73 -6.18
CA GLU A 130 -0.34 25.15 -5.85
C GLU A 130 1.08 25.53 -5.47
N LYS A 131 1.79 24.63 -4.77
CA LYS A 131 3.17 24.87 -4.32
C LYS A 131 4.22 24.39 -5.30
N ASP A 132 3.84 23.63 -6.33
CA ASP A 132 4.75 22.89 -7.21
C ASP A 132 5.71 21.99 -6.41
N GLU A 133 5.17 21.25 -5.43
CA GLU A 133 5.92 20.41 -4.52
C GLU A 133 5.42 18.97 -4.58
N TYR A 134 6.30 18.03 -4.33
CA TYR A 134 5.91 16.63 -4.22
C TYR A 134 6.52 15.94 -3.00
N LEU A 135 5.78 14.95 -2.50
CA LEU A 135 6.18 14.04 -1.43
C LEU A 135 6.02 12.61 -1.89
N ILE A 136 7.09 11.83 -1.82
CA ILE A 136 7.09 10.39 -2.08
C ILE A 136 7.46 9.70 -0.78
N ALA A 137 6.73 8.65 -0.39
CA ALA A 137 7.04 7.91 0.82
C ALA A 137 6.76 6.42 0.67
N ARG A 138 7.45 5.62 1.48
CA ARG A 138 7.32 4.17 1.54
C ARG A 138 7.18 3.70 2.97
N ASP A 139 6.38 2.65 3.17
CA ASP A 139 6.11 2.04 4.47
C ASP A 139 7.37 1.61 5.23
N PRO A 140 7.27 1.44 6.56
CA PRO A 140 8.42 1.14 7.44
C PRO A 140 9.23 -0.08 7.04
N VAL A 141 8.57 -1.13 6.56
CA VAL A 141 9.17 -2.44 6.25
C VAL A 141 9.47 -2.58 4.76
N GLY A 142 8.83 -1.74 3.91
CA GLY A 142 8.94 -1.80 2.46
C GLY A 142 8.18 -2.97 1.85
N VAL A 143 7.02 -3.30 2.42
CA VAL A 143 6.12 -4.33 1.86
C VAL A 143 5.73 -3.97 0.43
N ILE A 144 5.45 -2.69 0.21
CA ILE A 144 5.13 -2.19 -1.12
C ILE A 144 6.43 -1.81 -1.86
N PRO A 145 6.65 -2.37 -3.06
CA PRO A 145 7.84 -2.03 -3.85
C PRO A 145 7.75 -0.60 -4.40
N LEU A 146 8.91 0.07 -4.45
CA LEU A 146 9.04 1.41 -5.01
C LEU A 146 10.45 1.63 -5.52
N TYR A 147 10.57 2.27 -6.68
CA TYR A 147 11.82 2.63 -7.35
C TYR A 147 11.78 4.07 -7.81
N ILE A 148 12.93 4.70 -7.84
CA ILE A 148 13.14 6.05 -8.37
C ILE A 148 14.20 6.04 -9.46
N GLY A 149 14.12 6.99 -10.37
CA GLY A 149 15.11 7.12 -11.44
C GLY A 149 15.14 8.53 -12.02
N TRP A 150 16.20 8.78 -12.79
CA TRP A 150 16.40 10.02 -13.53
C TRP A 150 16.70 9.71 -14.97
N ASP A 151 16.12 10.47 -15.88
CA ASP A 151 16.48 10.40 -17.29
C ASP A 151 17.72 11.25 -17.60
N ARG A 152 18.08 11.38 -18.88
CA ARG A 152 19.25 12.16 -19.32
C ARG A 152 19.08 13.68 -19.14
N ASP A 153 17.83 14.14 -19.02
CA ASP A 153 17.49 15.54 -18.80
C ASP A 153 17.25 15.84 -17.29
N GLU A 154 17.63 14.88 -16.41
CA GLU A 154 17.49 14.96 -14.96
C GLU A 154 16.04 15.11 -14.48
N GLN A 155 15.05 14.70 -15.28
CA GLN A 155 13.68 14.59 -14.84
C GLN A 155 13.53 13.42 -13.86
N PHE A 156 12.77 13.61 -12.82
CA PHE A 156 12.64 12.65 -11.72
C PHE A 156 11.43 11.74 -11.91
N TYR A 157 11.67 10.45 -11.90
CA TYR A 157 10.67 9.40 -12.07
C TYR A 157 10.53 8.54 -10.82
N VAL A 158 9.33 8.07 -10.56
CA VAL A 158 9.01 7.08 -9.54
C VAL A 158 8.09 6.01 -10.12
N ALA A 159 8.30 4.74 -9.75
CA ALA A 159 7.44 3.65 -10.19
C ALA A 159 7.37 2.51 -9.17
N SER A 160 6.26 1.81 -9.15
CA SER A 160 6.07 0.62 -8.32
C SER A 160 7.00 -0.54 -8.70
N GLU A 161 7.44 -0.63 -9.95
CA GLU A 161 8.37 -1.67 -10.41
C GLU A 161 9.48 -1.08 -11.28
N GLN A 162 10.69 -1.63 -11.11
CA GLN A 162 11.88 -1.19 -11.82
C GLN A 162 11.72 -1.22 -13.33
N LYS A 163 11.11 -2.27 -13.88
CA LYS A 163 10.93 -2.42 -15.33
C LYS A 163 10.19 -1.26 -16.01
N ALA A 164 9.32 -0.57 -15.25
CA ALA A 164 8.63 0.60 -15.79
C ALA A 164 9.57 1.80 -16.02
N LEU A 165 10.71 1.85 -15.33
CA LEU A 165 11.75 2.88 -15.49
C LEU A 165 12.82 2.50 -16.53
N GLU A 166 12.94 1.23 -16.86
CA GLU A 166 13.93 0.73 -17.81
C GLU A 166 13.67 1.29 -19.23
N GLY A 167 14.74 1.66 -19.89
CA GLY A 167 14.67 2.28 -21.24
C GLY A 167 14.28 3.77 -21.24
N VAL A 168 13.88 4.33 -20.07
CA VAL A 168 13.57 5.74 -19.87
C VAL A 168 14.62 6.41 -19.00
N CYS A 169 14.89 5.83 -17.82
CA CYS A 169 15.84 6.37 -16.88
C CYS A 169 17.26 5.89 -17.16
N SER A 170 18.23 6.80 -17.05
CA SER A 170 19.66 6.50 -17.11
C SER A 170 20.20 5.99 -15.77
N THR A 171 19.55 6.36 -14.68
CA THR A 171 19.87 5.91 -13.34
C THR A 171 18.59 5.44 -12.66
N ILE A 172 18.61 4.24 -12.06
CA ILE A 172 17.49 3.67 -11.32
C ILE A 172 18.00 3.19 -9.96
N ARG A 173 17.24 3.47 -8.91
CA ARG A 173 17.55 3.05 -7.54
C ARG A 173 16.30 2.54 -6.83
N PRO A 174 16.40 1.53 -5.93
CA PRO A 174 15.30 1.19 -5.04
C PRO A 174 15.04 2.35 -4.07
N PHE A 175 13.77 2.59 -3.79
CA PHE A 175 13.37 3.51 -2.71
C PHE A 175 13.44 2.76 -1.37
N LEU A 176 14.15 3.31 -0.41
CA LEU A 176 14.40 2.59 0.86
C LEU A 176 13.14 2.53 1.74
N PRO A 177 12.90 1.41 2.44
CA PRO A 177 11.84 1.28 3.45
C PRO A 177 11.96 2.34 4.54
N GLY A 178 10.82 2.84 5.03
CA GLY A 178 10.80 3.84 6.11
C GLY A 178 11.43 5.18 5.75
N HIS A 179 11.47 5.52 4.45
CA HIS A 179 12.00 6.78 3.96
C HIS A 179 10.92 7.57 3.22
N TYR A 180 11.18 8.86 3.10
CA TYR A 180 10.48 9.76 2.18
C TYR A 180 11.48 10.56 1.34
N TRP A 181 10.97 11.12 0.25
CA TRP A 181 11.63 12.10 -0.60
C TRP A 181 10.69 13.29 -0.80
N SER A 182 11.13 14.47 -0.49
CA SER A 182 10.38 15.69 -0.82
C SER A 182 11.16 16.55 -1.81
N SER A 183 10.44 17.25 -2.69
CA SER A 183 11.05 18.21 -3.62
C SER A 183 11.83 19.31 -2.91
N ARG A 184 11.44 19.68 -1.68
CA ARG A 184 12.15 20.69 -0.86
C ARG A 184 13.52 20.24 -0.41
N GLU A 185 13.66 18.96 -0.05
CA GLU A 185 14.93 18.44 0.49
C GLU A 185 15.82 17.85 -0.61
N GLY A 186 15.24 17.42 -1.73
CA GLY A 186 15.95 16.86 -2.88
C GLY A 186 16.76 15.60 -2.56
N LYS A 187 16.40 14.90 -1.49
CA LYS A 187 17.08 13.69 -1.02
C LYS A 187 16.14 12.74 -0.28
N MET A 188 16.59 11.51 -0.12
CA MET A 188 15.90 10.49 0.66
C MET A 188 16.19 10.70 2.15
N VAL A 189 15.13 10.81 2.97
CA VAL A 189 15.20 11.04 4.41
C VAL A 189 14.50 9.90 5.13
N ARG A 190 15.16 9.35 6.16
CA ARG A 190 14.57 8.32 7.01
C ARG A 190 13.60 8.94 8.00
N TRP A 191 12.32 8.56 7.93
CA TRP A 191 11.30 9.00 8.86
C TRP A 191 10.99 7.96 9.94
N TYR A 192 11.11 6.66 9.62
CA TYR A 192 10.81 5.59 10.56
C TYR A 192 12.04 5.26 11.39
N LYS A 193 11.99 5.59 12.68
CA LYS A 193 13.03 5.31 13.67
C LYS A 193 12.39 4.68 14.90
N ARG A 194 12.96 3.60 15.40
CA ARG A 194 12.51 2.88 16.59
C ARG A 194 13.72 2.40 17.40
N ASP A 195 13.53 2.21 18.69
CA ASP A 195 14.61 1.86 19.63
C ASP A 195 15.29 0.55 19.26
N TRP A 196 14.58 -0.43 18.69
CA TRP A 196 15.17 -1.71 18.26
C TRP A 196 16.18 -1.63 17.11
N PHE A 197 16.39 -0.46 16.51
CA PHE A 197 17.51 -0.26 15.59
C PHE A 197 18.85 -0.19 16.32
N GLU A 198 18.82 0.07 17.63
CA GLU A 198 19.99 0.09 18.51
C GLU A 198 19.90 -1.11 19.45
N TYR A 199 20.77 -2.10 19.23
CA TYR A 199 20.76 -3.35 20.01
C TYR A 199 20.84 -3.09 21.52
N ASP A 200 21.70 -2.17 21.94
CA ASP A 200 21.89 -1.83 23.36
C ASP A 200 20.63 -1.25 24.03
N ALA A 201 19.74 -0.63 23.26
CA ALA A 201 18.48 -0.09 23.79
C ALA A 201 17.44 -1.19 24.10
N VAL A 202 17.60 -2.41 23.56
CA VAL A 202 16.57 -3.46 23.64
C VAL A 202 17.11 -4.81 24.14
N LYS A 203 18.42 -5.00 24.27
CA LYS A 203 19.05 -6.29 24.62
C LYS A 203 18.58 -6.91 25.93
N ASP A 204 18.17 -6.07 26.88
CA ASP A 204 17.73 -6.50 28.20
C ASP A 204 16.18 -6.55 28.34
N ASN A 205 15.44 -6.31 27.24
CA ASN A 205 13.99 -6.38 27.24
C ASN A 205 13.52 -7.84 27.44
N GLY A 206 12.65 -8.05 28.42
CA GLY A 206 12.00 -9.33 28.65
C GLY A 206 10.97 -9.67 27.57
N ALA A 207 10.77 -10.97 27.32
CA ALA A 207 9.72 -11.44 26.42
C ALA A 207 8.36 -11.50 27.15
N ASP A 208 7.36 -10.79 26.65
CA ASP A 208 5.96 -10.87 27.10
C ASP A 208 5.12 -11.57 26.01
N ILE A 209 4.96 -12.89 26.16
CA ILE A 209 4.23 -13.74 25.21
C ILE A 209 2.75 -13.34 25.08
N PRO A 210 2.01 -13.05 26.17
CA PRO A 210 0.64 -12.57 26.06
C PRO A 210 0.51 -11.27 25.27
N THR A 211 1.40 -10.31 25.49
CA THR A 211 1.41 -9.05 24.71
C THR A 211 1.79 -9.28 23.25
N LEU A 212 2.77 -10.12 22.97
CA LEU A 212 3.14 -10.50 21.60
C LEU A 212 1.96 -11.15 20.86
N ARG A 213 1.27 -12.09 21.50
CA ARG A 213 0.07 -12.73 20.94
C ARG A 213 -1.00 -11.70 20.58
N LYS A 214 -1.34 -10.80 21.51
CA LYS A 214 -2.34 -9.74 21.27
C LYS A 214 -1.93 -8.83 20.14
N ALA A 215 -0.65 -8.45 20.06
CA ALA A 215 -0.13 -7.60 19.01
C ALA A 215 -0.23 -8.29 17.63
N LEU A 216 0.10 -9.59 17.53
CA LEU A 216 -0.04 -10.38 16.32
C LEU A 216 -1.50 -10.50 15.88
N GLU A 217 -2.39 -10.89 16.80
CA GLU A 217 -3.83 -10.99 16.51
C GLU A 217 -4.40 -9.64 16.03
N SER A 218 -4.02 -8.53 16.68
CA SER A 218 -4.44 -7.18 16.30
C SER A 218 -3.86 -6.76 14.93
N ALA A 219 -2.61 -7.11 14.64
CA ALA A 219 -1.99 -6.82 13.35
C ALA A 219 -2.67 -7.56 12.21
N VAL A 220 -2.99 -8.85 12.37
CA VAL A 220 -3.73 -9.62 11.37
C VAL A 220 -5.15 -9.05 11.22
N LYS A 221 -5.88 -8.84 12.32
CA LYS A 221 -7.26 -8.35 12.29
C LYS A 221 -7.39 -7.07 11.47
N ARG A 222 -6.57 -6.04 11.73
CA ARG A 222 -6.68 -4.76 11.02
C ARG A 222 -6.36 -4.85 9.52
N GLN A 223 -5.62 -5.89 9.08
CA GLN A 223 -5.30 -6.13 7.69
C GLN A 223 -6.41 -6.89 6.93
N LEU A 224 -7.47 -7.30 7.60
CA LEU A 224 -8.61 -7.98 6.97
C LEU A 224 -9.66 -6.99 6.44
N MET A 225 -9.42 -5.68 6.50
CA MET A 225 -10.31 -4.68 5.92
C MET A 225 -10.38 -4.87 4.40
N SER A 226 -11.58 -5.09 3.88
CA SER A 226 -11.78 -5.31 2.44
C SER A 226 -13.26 -5.23 2.08
N ASP A 227 -13.57 -4.57 0.97
CA ASP A 227 -14.91 -4.56 0.37
C ASP A 227 -15.07 -5.66 -0.69
N VAL A 228 -14.03 -6.50 -0.89
CA VAL A 228 -14.01 -7.62 -1.84
C VAL A 228 -13.60 -8.92 -1.14
N PRO A 229 -13.92 -10.11 -1.71
CA PRO A 229 -13.50 -11.38 -1.14
C PRO A 229 -11.98 -11.47 -1.01
N TYR A 230 -11.52 -12.07 0.08
CA TYR A 230 -10.12 -12.37 0.28
C TYR A 230 -9.91 -13.83 0.71
N GLY A 231 -8.68 -14.30 0.56
CA GLY A 231 -8.26 -15.63 1.00
C GLY A 231 -6.86 -15.56 1.61
N VAL A 232 -6.41 -16.68 2.14
CA VAL A 232 -5.08 -16.81 2.74
C VAL A 232 -4.21 -17.78 1.96
N LEU A 233 -2.92 -17.48 1.85
CA LEU A 233 -1.94 -18.43 1.35
C LEU A 233 -1.50 -19.33 2.51
N LEU A 234 -1.64 -20.64 2.35
CA LEU A 234 -1.42 -21.63 3.40
C LEU A 234 -0.42 -22.67 2.93
N SER A 235 0.82 -22.60 3.42
CA SER A 235 1.86 -23.57 3.11
C SER A 235 1.91 -24.76 4.06
N GLY A 236 1.16 -24.72 5.17
CA GLY A 236 1.21 -25.73 6.24
C GLY A 236 2.39 -25.54 7.22
N GLY A 237 3.26 -24.55 7.00
CA GLY A 237 4.28 -24.12 7.96
C GLY A 237 3.68 -23.36 9.14
N LEU A 238 4.47 -23.17 10.21
CA LEU A 238 4.01 -22.54 11.45
C LEU A 238 3.41 -21.14 11.22
N ASP A 239 4.13 -20.28 10.53
CA ASP A 239 3.75 -18.86 10.35
C ASP A 239 2.44 -18.75 9.56
N SER A 240 2.35 -19.39 8.40
CA SER A 240 1.14 -19.37 7.56
C SER A 240 -0.06 -19.98 8.27
N SER A 241 0.16 -21.01 9.10
CA SER A 241 -0.90 -21.66 9.88
C SER A 241 -1.44 -20.74 10.97
N ILE A 242 -0.57 -20.04 11.71
CA ILE A 242 -0.97 -19.08 12.75
C ILE A 242 -1.74 -17.91 12.12
N ILE A 243 -1.21 -17.31 11.05
CA ILE A 243 -1.86 -16.19 10.36
C ILE A 243 -3.24 -16.62 9.82
N SER A 244 -3.34 -17.79 9.19
CA SER A 244 -4.61 -18.32 8.67
C SER A 244 -5.63 -18.59 9.79
N ALA A 245 -5.18 -19.13 10.93
CA ALA A 245 -6.05 -19.38 12.08
C ALA A 245 -6.57 -18.07 12.69
N VAL A 246 -5.73 -17.05 12.81
CA VAL A 246 -6.15 -15.73 13.28
C VAL A 246 -7.10 -15.07 12.26
N ALA A 247 -6.79 -15.14 10.96
CA ALA A 247 -7.67 -14.62 9.92
C ALA A 247 -9.05 -15.30 9.97
N LYS A 248 -9.10 -16.63 10.13
CA LYS A 248 -10.36 -17.40 10.24
C LYS A 248 -11.21 -16.95 11.43
N LYS A 249 -10.58 -16.60 12.58
CA LYS A 249 -11.27 -16.11 13.78
C LYS A 249 -12.11 -14.85 13.51
N TYR A 250 -11.70 -14.01 12.54
CA TYR A 250 -12.34 -12.73 12.24
C TYR A 250 -13.04 -12.70 10.88
N ALA A 251 -12.93 -13.76 10.06
CA ALA A 251 -13.40 -13.76 8.67
C ALA A 251 -14.92 -13.68 8.48
N ASP A 252 -15.72 -13.94 9.53
CA ASP A 252 -17.19 -13.89 9.48
C ASP A 252 -17.75 -12.48 9.77
N ARG A 253 -16.90 -11.54 10.15
CA ARG A 253 -17.26 -10.16 10.52
C ARG A 253 -16.48 -9.15 9.70
N ARG A 254 -17.09 -7.99 9.48
CA ARG A 254 -16.42 -6.83 8.88
C ARG A 254 -15.61 -6.10 9.94
N VAL A 255 -14.32 -6.02 9.74
CA VAL A 255 -13.38 -5.35 10.65
C VAL A 255 -13.65 -3.84 10.69
N GLU A 256 -14.01 -3.26 9.55
CA GLU A 256 -14.28 -1.83 9.38
C GLU A 256 -15.52 -1.35 10.14
N SER A 257 -16.48 -2.23 10.38
CA SER A 257 -17.69 -1.93 11.18
C SER A 257 -17.53 -2.23 12.66
N ASN A 258 -16.30 -2.40 13.17
CA ASN A 258 -16.02 -2.85 14.53
C ASN A 258 -16.75 -4.17 14.86
N ASP A 259 -16.71 -5.11 13.92
CA ASP A 259 -17.30 -6.44 13.99
C ASP A 259 -18.86 -6.45 14.18
N ARG A 260 -19.55 -5.34 13.88
CA ARG A 260 -21.02 -5.25 13.98
C ARG A 260 -21.70 -5.96 12.81
N ASP A 261 -21.16 -5.81 11.60
CA ASP A 261 -21.74 -6.38 10.39
C ASP A 261 -21.09 -7.71 10.04
N ARG A 262 -21.86 -8.60 9.41
CA ARG A 262 -21.31 -9.82 8.83
C ARG A 262 -20.47 -9.49 7.60
N ALA A 263 -19.40 -10.26 7.40
CA ALA A 263 -18.63 -10.19 6.17
C ALA A 263 -19.53 -10.54 4.97
N TRP A 264 -19.27 -9.91 3.83
CA TRP A 264 -19.97 -10.20 2.58
C TRP A 264 -19.71 -11.65 2.14
N TRP A 265 -18.54 -12.21 2.49
CA TRP A 265 -18.09 -13.57 2.21
C TRP A 265 -17.56 -14.18 3.52
N PRO A 266 -18.43 -14.75 4.34
CA PRO A 266 -18.05 -15.24 5.68
C PRO A 266 -17.18 -16.49 5.64
N GLN A 267 -17.07 -17.15 4.46
CA GLN A 267 -16.29 -18.35 4.29
C GLN A 267 -14.87 -18.01 3.83
N LEU A 268 -13.88 -18.27 4.68
CA LEU A 268 -12.48 -18.05 4.34
C LEU A 268 -11.97 -19.17 3.41
N HIS A 269 -11.36 -18.76 2.31
CA HIS A 269 -10.67 -19.65 1.37
C HIS A 269 -9.18 -19.66 1.66
N SER A 270 -8.55 -20.84 1.59
CA SER A 270 -7.09 -21.00 1.68
C SER A 270 -6.54 -21.62 0.40
N PHE A 271 -5.33 -21.21 0.03
CA PHE A 271 -4.68 -21.61 -1.21
C PHE A 271 -3.27 -22.12 -0.92
N ALA A 272 -2.93 -23.27 -1.51
CA ALA A 272 -1.59 -23.83 -1.53
C ALA A 272 -1.16 -24.13 -2.97
N ILE A 273 0.12 -23.94 -3.27
CA ILE A 273 0.71 -24.28 -4.56
C ILE A 273 1.91 -25.18 -4.34
N GLY A 274 2.05 -26.24 -5.14
CA GLY A 274 3.19 -27.15 -5.04
C GLY A 274 3.13 -28.27 -6.04
N LEU A 275 4.20 -29.07 -6.09
CA LEU A 275 4.22 -30.28 -6.93
C LEU A 275 3.29 -31.34 -6.34
N LYS A 276 2.66 -32.12 -7.21
CA LYS A 276 1.77 -33.23 -6.81
C LYS A 276 2.50 -34.18 -5.84
N GLY A 277 1.91 -34.38 -4.66
CA GLY A 277 2.49 -35.24 -3.62
C GLY A 277 3.53 -34.57 -2.73
N ALA A 278 3.73 -33.25 -2.86
CA ALA A 278 4.63 -32.50 -1.96
C ALA A 278 4.13 -32.56 -0.51
N PRO A 279 5.04 -32.76 0.47
CA PRO A 279 4.67 -32.85 1.89
C PRO A 279 3.99 -31.58 2.40
N ASP A 280 4.35 -30.41 1.87
CA ASP A 280 3.77 -29.12 2.25
C ASP A 280 2.28 -29.04 1.90
N LEU A 281 1.85 -29.58 0.74
CA LEU A 281 0.43 -29.65 0.37
C LEU A 281 -0.35 -30.51 1.38
N ALA A 282 0.23 -31.64 1.81
CA ALA A 282 -0.43 -32.50 2.80
C ALA A 282 -0.52 -31.82 4.17
N ALA A 283 0.51 -31.04 4.56
CA ALA A 283 0.49 -30.25 5.78
C ALA A 283 -0.54 -29.11 5.70
N ALA A 284 -0.59 -28.38 4.58
CA ALA A 284 -1.56 -27.32 4.33
C ALA A 284 -2.99 -27.82 4.43
N ARG A 285 -3.29 -28.98 3.84
CA ARG A 285 -4.62 -29.61 3.91
C ARG A 285 -5.03 -29.94 5.34
N LYS A 286 -4.13 -30.53 6.14
CA LYS A 286 -4.40 -30.82 7.56
C LYS A 286 -4.74 -29.57 8.36
N VAL A 287 -4.00 -28.47 8.12
CA VAL A 287 -4.29 -27.19 8.77
C VAL A 287 -5.61 -26.62 8.30
N ALA A 288 -5.88 -26.63 6.99
CA ALA A 288 -7.12 -26.14 6.41
C ALA A 288 -8.35 -26.85 6.98
N ASP A 289 -8.29 -28.20 7.08
CA ASP A 289 -9.33 -29.02 7.69
C ASP A 289 -9.55 -28.65 9.17
N HIS A 290 -8.47 -28.44 9.91
CA HIS A 290 -8.52 -28.08 11.33
C HIS A 290 -9.14 -26.72 11.59
N ILE A 291 -8.77 -25.70 10.79
CA ILE A 291 -9.29 -24.31 10.97
C ILE A 291 -10.61 -24.08 10.21
N GLY A 292 -11.05 -25.03 9.39
CA GLY A 292 -12.32 -24.96 8.67
C GLY A 292 -12.34 -23.93 7.53
N THR A 293 -11.30 -23.92 6.67
CA THR A 293 -11.27 -23.12 5.44
C THR A 293 -11.69 -23.98 4.23
N VAL A 294 -12.16 -23.34 3.17
CA VAL A 294 -12.29 -23.98 1.86
C VAL A 294 -10.92 -23.99 1.21
N HIS A 295 -10.32 -25.18 1.14
CA HIS A 295 -8.93 -25.32 0.67
C HIS A 295 -8.84 -25.57 -0.83
N HIS A 296 -7.92 -24.86 -1.49
CA HIS A 296 -7.62 -25.00 -2.91
C HIS A 296 -6.15 -25.33 -3.10
N GLU A 297 -5.88 -26.43 -3.81
CA GLU A 297 -4.52 -26.83 -4.17
C GLU A 297 -4.29 -26.57 -5.66
N ILE A 298 -3.18 -25.94 -5.98
CA ILE A 298 -2.70 -25.65 -7.33
C ILE A 298 -1.44 -26.48 -7.57
N ASN A 299 -1.49 -27.38 -8.56
CA ASN A 299 -0.39 -28.30 -8.91
C ASN A 299 0.23 -27.92 -10.25
#